data_0ec07eabdc3cf787a4ef7231543eaef6
#
_entry.id   0ec07eabdc3cf787a4ef7231543eaef6
#
_cell.length_a   1.000
_cell.length_b   1.000
_cell.length_c   1.000
_cell.angle_alpha   90.00
_cell.angle_beta   90.00
_cell.angle_gamma   90.00
#
_symmetry.space_group_name_H-M   'P 1'
#
loop_
_entity.id
_entity.type
_entity.pdbx_description
1 polymer ?
#
loop_
_entity_poly.entity_id
_entity_poly.type
_entity_poly.pdbx_seq_one_letter_code
_entity_poly.pdbx_strand_id
1 'polypeptide(L)'
;GDVYKRQTLKGEGDETWRPRFSYYGYRYIQVEGAVLKGEKNPRKLPVLKDIQSCFVYNSAKKVSAFECSNPIFNAAHCLIEKAVRSNMQSVFTDCPHREKLGWLEQVHLNGPGLLYNYDLTAFAPQIMQNMADAQHRNGAMPSTAPEYVVFEGPGMDAFAESPEWGGALVIFPYMYYETYGDDSLIKKYYQNMRRYVDYLSTRADNHILSFGLGDWYDYGDFRAGFSRNTPVPLVATAHYYICLLYTSPSPRDRG
;
A
#
# COMPACT_ATOMS: atom_id res chain seq x y z
N GLY A 1 12.86 -13.46 2.90
CA GLY A 1 12.98 -14.84 3.40
C GLY A 1 12.57 -15.85 2.35
N ASP A 2 13.02 -17.09 2.51
CA ASP A 2 12.69 -18.17 1.58
C ASP A 2 11.23 -18.56 1.71
N VAL A 3 10.59 -18.84 0.57
CA VAL A 3 9.20 -19.30 0.53
C VAL A 3 9.16 -20.74 0.05
N TYR A 4 8.67 -21.62 0.91
CA TYR A 4 8.56 -23.04 0.60
C TYR A 4 7.16 -23.38 0.14
N LYS A 5 7.06 -24.12 -0.98
CA LYS A 5 5.83 -24.73 -1.47
C LYS A 5 6.03 -26.23 -1.62
N ARG A 6 5.14 -27.00 -1.03
CA ARG A 6 5.17 -28.46 -1.14
C ARG A 6 4.01 -28.93 -2.02
N GLN A 7 4.35 -29.71 -3.04
CA GLN A 7 3.40 -30.31 -3.97
C GLN A 7 3.37 -31.83 -3.79
N THR A 8 2.19 -32.41 -3.72
CA THR A 8 1.97 -33.85 -3.81
C THR A 8 1.40 -34.16 -5.18
N LEU A 9 2.07 -34.99 -5.95
CA LEU A 9 1.65 -35.42 -7.27
C LEU A 9 0.75 -36.67 -7.16
N LYS A 10 -0.19 -36.81 -8.08
CA LYS A 10 -1.07 -38.00 -8.18
C LYS A 10 -0.33 -39.21 -8.76
N GLY A 11 0.72 -38.94 -9.57
CA GLY A 11 1.52 -39.98 -10.20
C GLY A 11 1.02 -40.46 -11.56
N GLU A 12 0.07 -39.77 -12.14
CA GLU A 12 -0.54 -40.12 -13.42
C GLU A 12 -0.38 -38.99 -14.44
N GLY A 13 0.30 -39.28 -15.56
CA GLY A 13 0.44 -38.36 -16.68
C GLY A 13 1.14 -37.05 -16.34
N ASP A 14 0.78 -36.00 -17.06
CA ASP A 14 1.29 -34.65 -16.88
C ASP A 14 0.41 -33.86 -15.91
N GLU A 15 1.02 -33.31 -14.88
CA GLU A 15 0.36 -32.48 -13.90
C GLU A 15 0.84 -31.05 -13.98
N THR A 16 -0.07 -30.09 -13.92
CA THR A 16 0.23 -28.65 -13.84
C THR A 16 -0.22 -28.13 -12.49
N TRP A 17 0.62 -27.33 -11.86
CA TRP A 17 0.32 -26.69 -10.61
C TRP A 17 0.71 -25.22 -10.64
N ARG A 18 -0.08 -24.36 -9.99
CA ARG A 18 0.27 -22.98 -9.67
C ARG A 18 -0.30 -22.60 -8.29
N PRO A 19 0.37 -21.73 -7.54
CA PRO A 19 -0.19 -21.20 -6.29
C PRO A 19 -1.46 -20.41 -6.59
N ARG A 20 -2.44 -20.50 -5.66
CA ARG A 20 -3.67 -19.69 -5.70
C ARG A 20 -3.59 -18.61 -4.65
N PHE A 21 -4.03 -17.38 -4.99
CA PHE A 21 -4.12 -16.23 -4.08
C PHE A 21 -2.79 -15.90 -3.37
N SER A 22 -1.67 -16.24 -3.97
CA SER A 22 -0.35 -15.88 -3.44
C SER A 22 0.60 -15.49 -4.55
N TYR A 23 1.45 -14.51 -4.24
CA TYR A 23 2.50 -14.02 -5.11
C TYR A 23 3.76 -13.73 -4.30
N TYR A 24 4.92 -13.79 -4.95
CA TYR A 24 6.21 -13.54 -4.31
C TYR A 24 7.16 -12.89 -5.31
N GLY A 25 7.98 -11.95 -4.83
CA GLY A 25 9.15 -11.50 -5.56
C GLY A 25 10.28 -12.49 -5.34
N TYR A 26 10.92 -12.98 -6.41
CA TYR A 26 12.02 -13.92 -6.35
C TYR A 26 12.99 -13.72 -7.52
N ARG A 27 14.21 -14.20 -7.34
CA ARG A 27 15.24 -14.26 -8.40
C ARG A 27 15.58 -15.68 -8.79
N TYR A 28 15.42 -16.63 -7.86
CA TYR A 28 15.83 -18.02 -8.02
C TYR A 28 14.70 -18.93 -7.55
N ILE A 29 14.57 -20.07 -8.21
CA ILE A 29 13.68 -21.17 -7.84
C ILE A 29 14.54 -22.39 -7.63
N GLN A 30 14.52 -22.95 -6.43
CA GLN A 30 15.13 -24.25 -6.13
C GLN A 30 14.04 -25.32 -6.14
N VAL A 31 14.29 -26.41 -6.84
CA VAL A 31 13.36 -27.54 -6.91
C VAL A 31 14.02 -28.76 -6.31
N GLU A 32 13.34 -29.39 -5.35
CA GLU A 32 13.78 -30.61 -4.71
C GLU A 32 12.78 -31.75 -4.97
N GLY A 33 13.25 -32.99 -5.00
CA GLY A 33 12.41 -34.17 -5.22
C GLY A 33 11.93 -34.38 -6.65
N ALA A 34 12.55 -33.68 -7.62
CA ALA A 34 12.30 -33.86 -9.05
C ALA A 34 13.63 -33.81 -9.81
N VAL A 35 13.61 -34.20 -11.08
CA VAL A 35 14.74 -34.06 -12.01
C VAL A 35 14.32 -33.21 -13.22
N LEU A 36 15.25 -32.52 -13.84
CA LEU A 36 14.95 -31.77 -15.07
C LEU A 36 14.76 -32.72 -16.26
N LYS A 37 13.97 -32.27 -17.23
CA LYS A 37 13.74 -33.02 -18.46
C LYS A 37 15.09 -33.26 -19.17
N GLY A 38 15.38 -34.54 -19.49
CA GLY A 38 16.64 -34.96 -20.13
C GLY A 38 17.74 -35.39 -19.18
N GLU A 39 17.56 -35.22 -17.87
CA GLU A 39 18.53 -35.71 -16.87
C GLU A 39 18.36 -37.20 -16.55
N LYS A 40 19.42 -37.86 -16.08
CA LYS A 40 19.37 -39.25 -15.59
C LYS A 40 18.49 -39.34 -14.35
N ASN A 41 17.53 -40.26 -14.36
CA ASN A 41 16.54 -40.43 -13.30
C ASN A 41 16.51 -41.86 -12.72
N PRO A 42 17.59 -42.33 -12.08
CA PRO A 42 17.66 -43.70 -11.54
C PRO A 42 16.68 -43.93 -10.39
N ARG A 43 16.28 -42.86 -9.68
CA ARG A 43 15.32 -42.92 -8.56
C ARG A 43 13.85 -42.78 -8.99
N LYS A 44 13.57 -42.71 -10.29
CA LYS A 44 12.20 -42.53 -10.85
C LYS A 44 11.44 -41.37 -10.21
N LEU A 45 12.13 -40.27 -9.95
CA LEU A 45 11.52 -39.05 -9.45
C LEU A 45 10.61 -38.40 -10.52
N PRO A 46 9.68 -37.55 -10.15
CA PRO A 46 8.94 -36.71 -11.09
C PRO A 46 9.89 -35.93 -12.00
N VAL A 47 9.52 -35.76 -13.25
CA VAL A 47 10.28 -34.99 -14.22
C VAL A 47 9.68 -33.60 -14.35
N LEU A 48 10.44 -32.57 -14.01
CA LEU A 48 10.06 -31.19 -14.22
C LEU A 48 10.17 -30.86 -15.71
N LYS A 49 9.01 -30.64 -16.33
CA LYS A 49 8.92 -30.36 -17.77
C LYS A 49 9.14 -28.89 -18.09
N ASP A 50 8.52 -28.00 -17.29
CA ASP A 50 8.53 -26.57 -17.49
C ASP A 50 8.27 -25.82 -16.19
N ILE A 51 8.84 -24.60 -16.08
CA ILE A 51 8.51 -23.61 -15.03
C ILE A 51 8.27 -22.27 -15.73
N GLN A 52 7.08 -21.71 -15.52
CA GLN A 52 6.71 -20.41 -16.03
C GLN A 52 6.53 -19.41 -14.88
N SER A 53 7.27 -18.31 -14.94
CA SER A 53 7.06 -17.16 -14.05
C SER A 53 5.95 -16.26 -14.59
N CYS A 54 4.97 -15.97 -13.76
CA CYS A 54 3.86 -15.09 -14.11
C CYS A 54 3.96 -13.80 -13.31
N PHE A 55 4.03 -12.65 -13.99
CA PHE A 55 3.93 -11.35 -13.34
C PHE A 55 2.46 -11.05 -13.05
N VAL A 56 2.13 -10.92 -11.76
CA VAL A 56 0.76 -10.66 -11.29
C VAL A 56 0.64 -9.24 -10.81
N TYR A 57 -0.36 -8.51 -11.28
CA TYR A 57 -0.60 -7.11 -10.91
C TYR A 57 -2.08 -6.75 -11.09
N ASN A 58 -2.48 -5.62 -10.51
CA ASN A 58 -3.84 -5.08 -10.66
C ASN A 58 -4.11 -4.69 -12.13
N SER A 59 -5.33 -4.91 -12.58
CA SER A 59 -5.75 -4.62 -13.97
C SER A 59 -6.09 -3.15 -14.24
N ALA A 60 -5.80 -2.23 -13.30
CA ALA A 60 -5.98 -0.79 -13.54
C ALA A 60 -5.29 -0.36 -14.84
N LYS A 61 -6.04 0.34 -15.68
CA LYS A 61 -5.57 0.73 -17.01
C LYS A 61 -4.54 1.86 -16.89
N LYS A 62 -3.41 1.71 -17.58
CA LYS A 62 -2.47 2.82 -17.76
C LYS A 62 -3.10 3.87 -18.66
N VAL A 63 -3.13 5.13 -18.21
CA VAL A 63 -3.79 6.26 -18.91
C VAL A 63 -2.83 7.35 -19.35
N SER A 64 -1.56 7.25 -19.02
CA SER A 64 -0.54 8.21 -19.42
C SER A 64 0.68 7.56 -20.08
N ALA A 65 1.47 8.38 -20.72
CA ALA A 65 2.81 8.05 -21.22
C ALA A 65 3.76 9.20 -20.88
N PHE A 66 4.99 8.86 -20.55
CA PHE A 66 6.05 9.84 -20.29
C PHE A 66 7.27 9.51 -21.15
N GLU A 67 7.75 10.50 -21.87
CA GLU A 67 8.99 10.45 -22.63
C GLU A 67 9.65 11.83 -22.62
N CYS A 68 10.96 11.87 -22.46
CA CYS A 68 11.74 13.09 -22.57
C CYS A 68 13.12 12.81 -23.19
N SER A 69 13.86 13.88 -23.52
CA SER A 69 15.20 13.77 -24.13
C SER A 69 16.26 13.20 -23.19
N ASN A 70 16.03 13.20 -21.87
CA ASN A 70 16.99 12.66 -20.91
C ASN A 70 16.69 11.19 -20.59
N PRO A 71 17.57 10.24 -20.98
CA PRO A 71 17.35 8.81 -20.78
C PRO A 71 17.28 8.40 -19.31
N ILE A 72 17.89 9.17 -18.40
CA ILE A 72 17.84 8.88 -16.94
C ILE A 72 16.40 9.04 -16.43
N PHE A 73 15.69 10.09 -16.81
CA PHE A 73 14.30 10.29 -16.38
C PHE A 73 13.36 9.25 -17.01
N ASN A 74 13.59 8.86 -18.26
CA ASN A 74 12.82 7.77 -18.88
C ASN A 74 13.04 6.44 -18.14
N ALA A 75 14.30 6.14 -17.78
CA ALA A 75 14.62 4.95 -16.98
C ALA A 75 14.01 5.00 -15.59
N ALA A 76 14.06 6.14 -14.89
CA ALA A 76 13.44 6.34 -13.60
C ALA A 76 11.92 6.13 -13.65
N HIS A 77 11.25 6.71 -14.66
CA HIS A 77 9.82 6.49 -14.88
C HIS A 77 9.48 5.00 -15.07
N CYS A 78 10.25 4.29 -15.88
CA CYS A 78 10.07 2.85 -16.07
C CYS A 78 10.26 2.05 -14.76
N LEU A 79 11.21 2.44 -13.90
CA LEU A 79 11.43 1.81 -12.60
C LEU A 79 10.26 2.06 -11.66
N ILE A 80 9.73 3.29 -11.61
CA ILE A 80 8.56 3.66 -10.82
C ILE A 80 7.34 2.84 -11.28
N GLU A 81 7.08 2.76 -12.58
CA GLU A 81 5.98 1.94 -13.11
C GLU A 81 6.08 0.47 -12.69
N LYS A 82 7.27 -0.11 -12.78
CA LYS A 82 7.50 -1.49 -12.33
C LYS A 82 7.25 -1.66 -10.83
N ALA A 83 7.70 -0.71 -10.01
CA ALA A 83 7.47 -0.71 -8.58
C ALA A 83 5.97 -0.61 -8.26
N VAL A 84 5.26 0.33 -8.86
CA VAL A 84 3.80 0.49 -8.71
C VAL A 84 3.08 -0.81 -9.08
N ARG A 85 3.34 -1.38 -10.25
CA ARG A 85 2.69 -2.61 -10.71
C ARG A 85 3.00 -3.81 -9.81
N SER A 86 4.20 -3.87 -9.24
CA SER A 86 4.58 -4.94 -8.31
C SER A 86 3.84 -4.83 -6.97
N ASN A 87 3.45 -3.63 -6.57
CA ASN A 87 2.83 -3.33 -5.28
C ASN A 87 1.33 -3.03 -5.36
N MET A 88 0.81 -2.77 -6.54
CA MET A 88 -0.62 -2.59 -6.77
C MET A 88 -1.29 -3.94 -7.00
N GLN A 89 -1.78 -4.53 -5.92
CA GLN A 89 -2.47 -5.82 -5.90
C GLN A 89 -3.94 -5.63 -5.52
N SER A 90 -4.44 -6.31 -4.49
CA SER A 90 -5.75 -6.02 -3.88
C SER A 90 -5.71 -4.76 -3.00
N VAL A 91 -4.53 -4.38 -2.56
CA VAL A 91 -4.20 -3.13 -1.86
C VAL A 91 -2.90 -2.58 -2.44
N PHE A 92 -2.56 -1.33 -2.13
CA PHE A 92 -1.19 -0.85 -2.32
C PHE A 92 -0.32 -1.36 -1.18
N THR A 93 0.70 -2.15 -1.52
CA THR A 93 1.65 -2.68 -0.54
C THR A 93 2.94 -1.86 -0.55
N ASP A 94 3.64 -1.88 0.57
CA ASP A 94 4.97 -1.28 0.73
C ASP A 94 6.04 -2.01 -0.10
N CYS A 95 5.96 -3.35 -0.11
CA CYS A 95 6.89 -4.20 -0.83
C CYS A 95 6.23 -5.51 -1.29
N PRO A 96 6.65 -6.08 -2.45
CA PRO A 96 5.97 -7.24 -3.04
C PRO A 96 6.41 -8.59 -2.45
N HIS A 97 7.38 -8.63 -1.54
CA HIS A 97 7.98 -9.89 -1.11
C HIS A 97 8.19 -10.03 0.41
N ARG A 98 8.27 -8.94 1.16
CA ARG A 98 8.61 -8.96 2.59
C ARG A 98 7.38 -8.74 3.47
N GLU A 99 6.98 -7.50 3.68
CA GLU A 99 5.85 -7.14 4.56
C GLU A 99 4.51 -7.40 3.89
N LYS A 100 4.31 -6.86 2.67
CA LYS A 100 3.07 -6.92 1.89
C LYS A 100 1.88 -6.34 2.66
N LEU A 101 2.13 -5.33 3.46
CA LEU A 101 1.11 -4.63 4.23
C LEU A 101 0.57 -3.44 3.44
N GLY A 102 -0.70 -3.16 3.63
CA GLY A 102 -1.37 -2.00 3.05
C GLY A 102 -1.13 -0.74 3.88
N TRP A 103 0.12 -0.31 4.01
CA TRP A 103 0.49 0.93 4.68
C TRP A 103 -0.19 2.12 4.00
N LEU A 104 -0.92 2.92 4.76
CA LEU A 104 -1.84 3.92 4.20
C LEU A 104 -1.16 5.12 3.56
N GLU A 105 0.07 5.46 3.96
CA GLU A 105 0.78 6.55 3.30
C GLU A 105 1.02 6.26 1.81
N GLN A 106 1.13 4.99 1.41
CA GLN A 106 1.27 4.62 0.00
C GLN A 106 0.10 5.12 -0.85
N VAL A 107 -1.07 5.26 -0.25
CA VAL A 107 -2.29 5.68 -0.94
C VAL A 107 -2.26 7.16 -1.29
N HIS A 108 -1.83 8.02 -0.36
CA HIS A 108 -1.90 9.47 -0.57
C HIS A 108 -0.57 10.12 -0.95
N LEU A 109 0.57 9.66 -0.44
CA LEU A 109 1.87 10.21 -0.84
C LEU A 109 2.21 9.87 -2.30
N ASN A 110 1.93 8.64 -2.73
CA ASN A 110 2.07 8.26 -4.13
C ASN A 110 0.83 8.62 -4.96
N GLY A 111 -0.24 9.08 -4.32
CA GLY A 111 -1.55 9.33 -4.92
C GLY A 111 -1.51 10.11 -6.22
N PRO A 112 -0.87 11.31 -6.29
CA PRO A 112 -0.78 12.06 -7.53
C PRO A 112 -0.14 11.26 -8.66
N GLY A 113 0.99 10.59 -8.38
CA GLY A 113 1.68 9.75 -9.37
C GLY A 113 0.84 8.57 -9.85
N LEU A 114 0.06 7.98 -8.95
CA LEU A 114 -0.86 6.88 -9.27
C LEU A 114 -2.01 7.37 -10.16
N LEU A 115 -2.66 8.48 -9.77
CA LEU A 115 -3.78 9.06 -10.50
C LEU A 115 -3.39 9.62 -11.87
N TYR A 116 -2.16 10.12 -12.04
CA TYR A 116 -1.65 10.53 -13.34
C TYR A 116 -1.37 9.35 -14.29
N ASN A 117 -0.97 8.20 -13.76
CA ASN A 117 -0.51 7.09 -14.56
C ASN A 117 -1.56 6.00 -14.78
N TYR A 118 -2.53 5.85 -13.86
CA TYR A 118 -3.50 4.77 -13.87
C TYR A 118 -4.92 5.27 -13.67
N ASP A 119 -5.87 4.65 -14.36
CA ASP A 119 -7.29 4.79 -14.05
C ASP A 119 -7.62 3.98 -12.79
N LEU A 120 -7.86 4.69 -11.70
CA LEU A 120 -8.18 4.10 -10.40
C LEU A 120 -9.68 4.07 -10.09
N THR A 121 -10.55 4.42 -11.03
CA THR A 121 -12.00 4.51 -10.79
C THR A 121 -12.62 3.22 -10.27
N ALA A 122 -12.14 2.07 -10.74
CA ALA A 122 -12.58 0.76 -10.26
C ALA A 122 -11.88 0.33 -8.96
N PHE A 123 -10.68 0.84 -8.67
CA PHE A 123 -9.87 0.42 -7.52
C PHE A 123 -10.06 1.32 -6.29
N ALA A 124 -10.28 2.61 -6.48
CA ALA A 124 -10.45 3.57 -5.39
C ALA A 124 -11.60 3.22 -4.42
N PRO A 125 -12.79 2.75 -4.87
CA PRO A 125 -13.84 2.30 -3.96
C PRO A 125 -13.41 1.16 -3.04
N GLN A 126 -12.56 0.23 -3.51
CA GLN A 126 -12.04 -0.87 -2.71
C GLN A 126 -11.04 -0.37 -1.66
N ILE A 127 -10.17 0.58 -2.02
CA ILE A 127 -9.23 1.21 -1.09
C ILE A 127 -10.01 1.89 0.06
N MET A 128 -11.02 2.69 -0.28
CA MET A 128 -11.85 3.38 0.70
C MET A 128 -12.62 2.40 1.58
N GLN A 129 -13.16 1.31 1.00
CA GLN A 129 -13.87 0.30 1.78
C GLN A 129 -12.94 -0.39 2.78
N ASN A 130 -11.72 -0.77 2.37
CA ASN A 130 -10.73 -1.36 3.27
C ASN A 130 -10.40 -0.43 4.45
N MET A 131 -10.25 0.87 4.20
CA MET A 131 -10.02 1.85 5.26
C MET A 131 -11.24 1.99 6.19
N ALA A 132 -12.44 2.05 5.62
CA ALA A 132 -13.68 2.15 6.41
C ALA A 132 -13.89 0.92 7.30
N ASP A 133 -13.60 -0.27 6.78
CA ASP A 133 -13.72 -1.54 7.52
C ASP A 133 -12.66 -1.69 8.62
N ALA A 134 -11.46 -1.12 8.40
CA ALA A 134 -10.37 -1.12 9.38
C ALA A 134 -10.52 -0.04 10.45
N GLN A 135 -11.38 0.96 10.26
CA GLN A 135 -11.53 2.06 11.21
C GLN A 135 -12.05 1.57 12.57
N HIS A 136 -11.33 1.88 13.63
CA HIS A 136 -11.66 1.49 14.99
C HIS A 136 -12.95 2.19 15.49
N ARG A 137 -13.60 1.61 16.50
CA ARG A 137 -14.87 2.14 17.05
C ARG A 137 -14.74 3.55 17.60
N ASN A 138 -13.58 3.92 18.16
CA ASN A 138 -13.28 5.26 18.67
C ASN A 138 -12.99 6.28 17.57
N GLY A 139 -12.95 5.85 16.29
CA GLY A 139 -12.65 6.70 15.14
C GLY A 139 -11.19 6.65 14.68
N ALA A 140 -10.29 6.05 15.44
CA ALA A 140 -8.89 5.90 15.06
C ALA A 140 -8.73 5.14 13.74
N MET A 141 -7.69 5.46 12.98
CA MET A 141 -7.28 4.71 11.80
C MET A 141 -5.98 3.97 12.10
N PRO A 142 -5.94 2.64 11.91
CA PRO A 142 -4.68 1.93 11.94
C PRO A 142 -3.80 2.40 10.78
N SER A 143 -2.49 2.27 10.91
CA SER A 143 -1.54 2.69 9.86
C SER A 143 -1.57 1.77 8.63
N THR A 144 -2.23 0.61 8.72
CA THR A 144 -2.43 -0.34 7.62
C THR A 144 -3.90 -0.69 7.42
N ALA A 145 -4.35 -0.83 6.18
CA ALA A 145 -5.69 -1.33 5.86
C ALA A 145 -5.65 -2.28 4.64
N PRO A 146 -6.21 -3.52 4.76
CA PRO A 146 -6.74 -4.15 5.99
C PRO A 146 -5.69 -4.30 7.10
N GLU A 147 -6.13 -4.29 8.35
CA GLU A 147 -5.25 -4.42 9.52
C GLU A 147 -4.90 -5.90 9.76
N TYR A 148 -3.99 -6.44 8.92
CA TYR A 148 -3.53 -7.84 9.05
C TYR A 148 -2.59 -8.06 10.23
N VAL A 149 -1.95 -7.00 10.69
CA VAL A 149 -1.03 -6.98 11.83
C VAL A 149 -1.45 -5.87 12.76
N VAL A 150 -1.69 -6.20 14.02
CA VAL A 150 -1.90 -5.22 15.08
C VAL A 150 -0.54 -4.94 15.71
N PHE A 151 -0.13 -3.68 15.69
CA PHE A 151 1.14 -3.25 16.27
C PHE A 151 0.94 -2.98 17.76
N GLU A 152 1.38 -3.93 18.60
CA GLU A 152 1.24 -3.87 20.06
C GLU A 152 2.59 -4.04 20.75
N GLY A 153 2.74 -3.43 21.93
CA GLY A 153 3.92 -3.57 22.78
C GLY A 153 4.80 -2.32 22.83
N PRO A 154 5.83 -2.34 23.68
CA PRO A 154 6.68 -1.17 23.89
C PRO A 154 7.33 -0.67 22.60
N GLY A 155 7.13 0.61 22.28
CA GLY A 155 7.70 1.26 21.09
C GLY A 155 6.96 0.99 19.79
N MET A 156 5.83 0.29 19.82
CA MET A 156 5.02 0.01 18.62
C MET A 156 3.86 1.00 18.42
N ASP A 157 3.56 1.83 19.41
CA ASP A 157 2.41 2.75 19.40
C ASP A 157 2.41 3.68 18.17
N ALA A 158 3.58 4.19 17.79
CA ALA A 158 3.73 5.05 16.61
C ALA A 158 3.44 4.32 15.29
N PHE A 159 3.61 2.99 15.25
CA PHE A 159 3.27 2.17 14.08
C PHE A 159 1.80 1.75 14.07
N ALA A 160 1.16 1.67 15.24
CA ALA A 160 -0.24 1.28 15.36
C ALA A 160 -1.16 2.29 14.68
N GLU A 161 -1.00 3.55 15.03
CA GLU A 161 -1.74 4.67 14.47
C GLU A 161 -0.82 5.89 14.33
N SER A 162 -0.76 6.43 13.13
CA SER A 162 0.05 7.59 12.81
C SER A 162 -0.78 8.55 11.96
N PRO A 163 -0.89 9.84 12.31
CA PRO A 163 -1.68 10.79 11.54
C PRO A 163 -1.27 10.89 10.08
N GLU A 164 0.01 10.70 9.80
CA GLU A 164 0.60 10.70 8.46
C GLU A 164 0.09 9.55 7.59
N TRP A 165 -0.24 8.40 8.20
CA TRP A 165 -0.83 7.23 7.53
C TRP A 165 -2.35 7.31 7.53
N GLY A 166 -2.97 7.46 8.69
CA GLY A 166 -4.43 7.48 8.84
C GLY A 166 -5.11 8.62 8.08
N GLY A 167 -4.41 9.72 7.86
CA GLY A 167 -4.87 10.85 7.05
C GLY A 167 -5.31 10.46 5.63
N ALA A 168 -4.85 9.32 5.12
CA ALA A 168 -5.27 8.79 3.81
C ALA A 168 -6.78 8.65 3.68
N LEU A 169 -7.50 8.33 4.77
CA LEU A 169 -8.97 8.22 4.79
C LEU A 169 -9.67 9.51 4.36
N VAL A 170 -9.04 10.66 4.62
CA VAL A 170 -9.58 11.98 4.29
C VAL A 170 -8.95 12.53 3.01
N ILE A 171 -7.63 12.38 2.87
CA ILE A 171 -6.86 12.98 1.77
C ILE A 171 -7.17 12.30 0.44
N PHE A 172 -7.21 10.96 0.41
CA PHE A 172 -7.36 10.22 -0.85
C PHE A 172 -8.70 10.46 -1.56
N PRO A 173 -9.87 10.43 -0.90
CA PRO A 173 -11.13 10.72 -1.60
C PRO A 173 -11.20 12.15 -2.12
N TYR A 174 -10.52 13.10 -1.49
CA TYR A 174 -10.42 14.46 -2.01
C TYR A 174 -9.53 14.51 -3.26
N MET A 175 -8.37 13.87 -3.27
CA MET A 175 -7.51 13.75 -4.45
C MET A 175 -8.23 13.06 -5.62
N TYR A 176 -9.04 12.05 -5.31
CA TYR A 176 -9.88 11.37 -6.30
C TYR A 176 -10.89 12.35 -6.91
N TYR A 177 -11.57 13.12 -6.08
CA TYR A 177 -12.49 14.17 -6.52
C TYR A 177 -11.81 15.23 -7.40
N GLU A 178 -10.65 15.73 -7.00
CA GLU A 178 -9.89 16.70 -7.79
C GLU A 178 -9.48 16.14 -9.17
N THR A 179 -9.21 14.83 -9.24
CA THR A 179 -8.77 14.20 -10.48
C THR A 179 -9.91 13.87 -11.42
N TYR A 180 -11.02 13.34 -10.90
CA TYR A 180 -12.11 12.78 -11.71
C TYR A 180 -13.39 13.64 -11.70
N GLY A 181 -13.48 14.65 -10.83
CA GLY A 181 -14.70 15.42 -10.60
C GLY A 181 -15.83 14.63 -9.92
N ASP A 182 -15.52 13.44 -9.40
CA ASP A 182 -16.47 12.52 -8.78
C ASP A 182 -16.34 12.57 -7.25
N ASP A 183 -17.37 13.11 -6.59
CA ASP A 183 -17.45 13.27 -5.14
C ASP A 183 -18.11 12.06 -4.43
N SER A 184 -18.40 10.99 -5.15
CA SER A 184 -19.11 9.81 -4.63
C SER A 184 -18.40 9.17 -3.44
N LEU A 185 -17.07 9.09 -3.44
CA LEU A 185 -16.28 8.56 -2.34
C LEU A 185 -16.37 9.47 -1.11
N ILE A 186 -16.30 10.78 -1.28
CA ILE A 186 -16.47 11.75 -0.19
C ILE A 186 -17.85 11.57 0.44
N LYS A 187 -18.92 11.58 -0.37
CA LYS A 187 -20.30 11.42 0.11
C LYS A 187 -20.50 10.10 0.86
N LYS A 188 -20.01 9.01 0.30
CA LYS A 188 -20.17 7.67 0.89
C LYS A 188 -19.45 7.52 2.23
N TYR A 189 -18.22 8.04 2.34
CA TYR A 189 -17.36 7.83 3.50
C TYR A 189 -17.22 9.06 4.42
N TYR A 190 -18.03 10.10 4.22
CA TYR A 190 -17.94 11.33 5.01
C TYR A 190 -18.02 11.09 6.52
N GLN A 191 -18.89 10.18 6.97
CA GLN A 191 -19.01 9.87 8.39
C GLN A 191 -17.74 9.17 8.95
N ASN A 192 -17.06 8.38 8.15
CA ASN A 192 -15.77 7.80 8.52
C ASN A 192 -14.69 8.88 8.61
N MET A 193 -14.63 9.77 7.62
CA MET A 193 -13.70 10.92 7.60
C MET A 193 -13.92 11.82 8.85
N ARG A 194 -15.17 12.18 9.13
CA ARG A 194 -15.53 12.99 10.29
C ARG A 194 -15.12 12.32 11.60
N ARG A 195 -15.46 11.05 11.81
CA ARG A 195 -15.09 10.32 13.02
C ARG A 195 -13.57 10.28 13.22
N TYR A 196 -12.81 10.20 12.14
CA TYR A 196 -11.35 10.24 12.24
C TYR A 196 -10.84 11.62 12.67
N VAL A 197 -11.36 12.68 12.09
CA VAL A 197 -11.02 14.06 12.49
C VAL A 197 -11.44 14.34 13.93
N ASP A 198 -12.64 13.90 14.34
CA ASP A 198 -13.10 14.00 15.73
C ASP A 198 -12.14 13.25 16.67
N TYR A 199 -11.69 12.04 16.30
CA TYR A 199 -10.69 11.30 17.04
C TYR A 199 -9.37 12.07 17.17
N LEU A 200 -8.82 12.60 16.08
CA LEU A 200 -7.59 13.40 16.12
C LEU A 200 -7.75 14.63 17.04
N SER A 201 -8.92 15.27 17.04
CA SER A 201 -9.23 16.37 17.96
C SER A 201 -9.12 15.97 19.42
N THR A 202 -9.50 14.74 19.79
CA THR A 202 -9.37 14.25 21.18
C THR A 202 -7.92 13.97 21.58
N ARG A 203 -7.03 13.81 20.60
CA ARG A 203 -5.60 13.52 20.81
C ARG A 203 -4.73 14.78 20.78
N ALA A 204 -5.30 15.90 20.31
CA ALA A 204 -4.58 17.16 20.21
C ALA A 204 -4.57 17.92 21.53
N ASP A 205 -3.41 18.45 21.89
CA ASP A 205 -3.26 19.45 22.95
C ASP A 205 -3.10 20.84 22.30
N ASN A 206 -4.03 21.76 22.61
CA ASN A 206 -4.09 23.08 21.98
C ASN A 206 -3.95 23.02 20.43
N HIS A 207 -4.68 22.09 19.81
CA HIS A 207 -4.67 21.80 18.37
C HIS A 207 -3.35 21.20 17.83
N ILE A 208 -2.41 20.83 18.66
CA ILE A 208 -1.15 20.21 18.26
C ILE A 208 -1.21 18.70 18.53
N LEU A 209 -0.90 17.90 17.51
CA LEU A 209 -0.70 16.47 17.63
C LEU A 209 0.78 16.17 17.86
N SER A 210 1.09 15.32 18.84
CA SER A 210 2.47 14.99 19.21
C SER A 210 2.73 13.48 19.20
N PHE A 211 2.03 12.72 18.37
CA PHE A 211 2.18 11.28 18.24
C PHE A 211 2.29 10.87 16.77
N GLY A 212 2.77 9.67 16.52
CA GLY A 212 2.99 9.12 15.19
C GLY A 212 4.47 8.93 14.86
N LEU A 213 4.76 8.58 13.63
CA LEU A 213 6.11 8.34 13.12
C LEU A 213 6.80 9.63 12.64
N GLY A 214 6.02 10.65 12.31
CA GLY A 214 6.50 11.88 11.71
C GLY A 214 7.02 11.67 10.30
N ASP A 215 8.12 12.32 9.95
CA ASP A 215 8.79 12.17 8.66
C ASP A 215 9.57 10.84 8.61
N TRP A 216 8.84 9.76 8.45
CA TRP A 216 9.37 8.41 8.28
C TRP A 216 9.71 8.19 6.79
N TYR A 217 10.85 7.70 6.39
CA TYR A 217 11.98 7.14 7.14
C TYR A 217 13.14 8.14 7.18
N ASP A 218 13.34 8.77 8.32
CA ASP A 218 14.35 9.82 8.47
C ASP A 218 15.76 9.25 8.59
N TYR A 219 16.77 9.98 8.11
CA TYR A 219 18.17 9.56 8.12
C TYR A 219 19.12 10.78 8.26
N GLY A 220 20.31 10.51 8.74
CA GLY A 220 21.35 11.51 8.99
C GLY A 220 22.49 10.88 9.79
N ASP A 221 23.19 11.70 10.59
CA ASP A 221 24.24 11.23 11.50
C ASP A 221 23.67 10.51 12.74
N PHE A 222 22.61 9.72 12.52
CA PHE A 222 21.90 8.94 13.53
C PHE A 222 21.35 7.66 12.90
N ARG A 223 20.87 6.74 13.75
CA ARG A 223 20.19 5.53 13.25
C ARG A 223 18.93 5.95 12.52
N ALA A 224 18.82 5.57 11.25
CA ALA A 224 17.66 5.84 10.42
C ALA A 224 16.36 5.23 10.99
N GLY A 225 15.24 5.91 10.75
CA GLY A 225 13.92 5.48 11.19
C GLY A 225 13.03 6.64 11.60
N PHE A 226 12.81 6.79 12.89
CA PHE A 226 11.93 7.85 13.44
C PHE A 226 12.41 9.26 13.08
N SER A 227 11.46 10.15 12.86
CA SER A 227 11.67 11.57 12.55
C SER A 227 12.56 12.26 13.58
N ARG A 228 13.61 12.92 13.11
CA ARG A 228 14.57 13.71 13.92
C ARG A 228 14.91 15.04 13.30
N ASN A 229 15.04 15.09 11.98
CA ASN A 229 15.29 16.36 11.27
C ASN A 229 14.05 17.27 11.33
N THR A 230 12.87 16.68 11.22
CA THR A 230 11.58 17.38 11.36
C THR A 230 10.86 16.87 12.61
N PRO A 231 10.47 17.75 13.55
CA PRO A 231 9.76 17.33 14.75
C PRO A 231 8.42 16.63 14.43
N VAL A 232 8.14 15.50 15.09
CA VAL A 232 6.86 14.76 14.94
C VAL A 232 5.64 15.67 15.06
N PRO A 233 5.54 16.58 16.05
CA PRO A 233 4.38 17.48 16.15
C PRO A 233 4.12 18.34 14.92
N LEU A 234 5.16 18.76 14.20
CA LEU A 234 5.00 19.55 12.99
C LEU A 234 4.34 18.71 11.89
N VAL A 235 4.83 17.51 11.64
CA VAL A 235 4.34 16.63 10.58
C VAL A 235 2.93 16.14 10.89
N ALA A 236 2.71 15.62 12.10
CA ALA A 236 1.41 15.12 12.54
C ALA A 236 0.33 16.22 12.53
N THR A 237 0.67 17.44 13.01
CA THR A 237 -0.27 18.57 13.00
C THR A 237 -0.54 19.07 11.59
N ALA A 238 0.42 19.05 10.69
CA ALA A 238 0.19 19.42 9.29
C ALA A 238 -0.81 18.45 8.62
N HIS A 239 -0.70 17.14 8.86
CA HIS A 239 -1.67 16.16 8.37
C HIS A 239 -3.06 16.36 9.00
N TYR A 240 -3.12 16.64 10.29
CA TYR A 240 -4.38 16.98 10.95
C TYR A 240 -5.02 18.24 10.35
N TYR A 241 -4.23 19.27 10.09
CA TYR A 241 -4.71 20.51 9.46
C TYR A 241 -5.29 20.24 8.06
N ILE A 242 -4.62 19.42 7.23
CA ILE A 242 -5.15 19.01 5.92
C ILE A 242 -6.48 18.27 6.07
N CYS A 243 -6.57 17.34 7.04
CA CYS A 243 -7.81 16.62 7.30
C CYS A 243 -8.96 17.56 7.73
N LEU A 244 -8.67 18.57 8.54
CA LEU A 244 -9.64 19.60 8.92
C LEU A 244 -10.12 20.42 7.71
N LEU A 245 -9.21 20.82 6.82
CA LEU A 245 -9.56 21.58 5.61
C LEU A 245 -10.49 20.78 4.70
N TYR A 246 -10.21 19.49 4.49
CA TYR A 246 -10.99 18.66 3.56
C TYR A 246 -12.31 18.16 4.12
N THR A 247 -12.51 18.22 5.45
CA THR A 247 -13.77 17.87 6.10
C THR A 247 -14.62 19.08 6.49
N SER A 248 -14.04 20.28 6.46
CA SER A 248 -14.77 21.51 6.79
C SER A 248 -15.61 21.98 5.60
N PRO A 249 -16.83 22.46 5.84
CA PRO A 249 -17.61 23.08 4.77
C PRO A 249 -16.88 24.33 4.28
N SER A 250 -16.68 24.42 2.96
CA SER A 250 -16.13 25.61 2.34
C SER A 250 -17.07 26.83 2.60
N PRO A 251 -16.54 28.04 2.76
CA PRO A 251 -17.37 29.25 2.78
C PRO A 251 -18.27 29.38 1.54
N ARG A 252 -17.91 28.73 0.41
CA ARG A 252 -18.71 28.68 -0.81
C ARG A 252 -19.91 27.74 -0.72
N ASP A 253 -19.88 26.77 0.22
CA ASP A 253 -20.94 25.78 0.42
C ASP A 253 -22.02 26.29 1.39
N ARG A 254 -21.87 27.53 1.88
CA ARG A 254 -22.80 28.20 2.80
C ARG A 254 -23.76 29.18 2.07
N GLY A 255 -23.84 29.05 0.74
CA GLY A 255 -24.77 29.85 -0.09
C GLY A 255 -26.18 29.34 -0.07
#